data_ac204509ab893fa8c6488b8134f21d87
#
_entry.id   ac204509ab893fa8c6488b8134f21d87
#
_cell.length_a   1.000
_cell.length_b   1.000
_cell.length_c   1.000
_cell.angle_alpha   90.00
_cell.angle_beta   90.00
_cell.angle_gamma   90.00
#
_symmetry.space_group_name_H-M   'P 1'
#
loop_
_entity.id
_entity.type
_entity.pdbx_description
1 polymer ?
#
loop_
_entity_poly.entity_id
_entity_poly.type
_entity_poly.pdbx_seq_one_letter_code
_entity_poly.pdbx_strand_id
1 'polypeptide(L)'
;MLTASDRQLWSGAIGLSFAFLLLVFTFDYEKGWDLSTLTYVDFWTMAGMVRHIIFNGFHPVIPWLAFIFIGMWLGRQDVKDIQMRRRILWVSVSVAAIAEILSIILVKVYPGESGVIFGTEPMPPMPLYIVAGAGTAIAIITICLELTFRYPKARIFP
;
A
#
# COMPACT_ATOMS: atom_id res chain seq x y z
N MET A 1 -21.04 -5.75 11.97
CA MET A 1 -20.81 -5.78 10.51
C MET A 1 -20.40 -4.39 10.06
N LEU A 2 -19.28 -4.26 9.37
CA LEU A 2 -18.88 -2.96 8.79
C LEU A 2 -19.85 -2.65 7.64
N THR A 3 -20.55 -1.53 7.76
CA THR A 3 -21.62 -1.10 6.85
C THR A 3 -21.10 -0.43 5.56
N ALA A 4 -19.79 -0.17 5.46
CA ALA A 4 -19.19 0.46 4.29
C ALA A 4 -19.36 -0.40 3.04
N SER A 5 -19.78 0.17 1.92
CA SER A 5 -19.87 -0.52 0.63
C SER A 5 -18.46 -0.70 0.01
N ASP A 6 -18.32 -1.62 -0.96
CA ASP A 6 -17.06 -1.81 -1.68
C ASP A 6 -16.60 -0.52 -2.38
N ARG A 7 -17.56 0.26 -2.90
CA ARG A 7 -17.28 1.57 -3.49
C ARG A 7 -16.67 2.54 -2.47
N GLN A 8 -17.16 2.53 -1.23
CA GLN A 8 -16.61 3.38 -0.16
C GLN A 8 -15.21 2.93 0.25
N LEU A 9 -14.93 1.63 0.29
CA LEU A 9 -13.60 1.11 0.59
C LEU A 9 -12.59 1.54 -0.48
N TRP A 10 -12.93 1.37 -1.76
CA TRP A 10 -12.07 1.80 -2.86
C TRP A 10 -11.89 3.31 -2.90
N SER A 11 -12.96 4.09 -2.76
CA SER A 11 -12.85 5.55 -2.74
C SER A 11 -12.04 6.05 -1.54
N GLY A 12 -12.14 5.38 -0.39
CA GLY A 12 -11.32 5.66 0.77
C GLY A 12 -9.84 5.37 0.52
N ALA A 13 -9.51 4.21 -0.05
CA ALA A 13 -8.12 3.85 -0.36
C ALA A 13 -7.49 4.81 -1.38
N ILE A 14 -8.22 5.13 -2.45
CA ILE A 14 -7.78 6.10 -3.46
C ILE A 14 -7.64 7.50 -2.85
N GLY A 15 -8.64 7.93 -2.08
CA GLY A 15 -8.63 9.25 -1.43
C GLY A 15 -7.46 9.42 -0.48
N LEU A 16 -7.10 8.39 0.32
CA LEU A 16 -5.94 8.42 1.21
C LEU A 16 -4.62 8.51 0.43
N SER A 17 -4.49 7.78 -0.68
CA SER A 17 -3.29 7.84 -1.51
C SER A 17 -3.10 9.23 -2.13
N PHE A 18 -4.18 9.85 -2.61
CA PHE A 18 -4.12 11.24 -3.12
C PHE A 18 -3.95 12.28 -2.00
N ALA A 19 -4.57 12.07 -0.84
CA ALA A 19 -4.37 12.95 0.32
C ALA A 19 -2.90 12.94 0.75
N PHE A 20 -2.25 11.78 0.75
CA PHE A 20 -0.82 11.69 1.03
C PHE A 20 0.02 12.48 0.03
N LEU A 21 -0.28 12.36 -1.26
CA LEU A 21 0.40 13.13 -2.30
C LEU A 21 0.28 14.64 -2.05
N LEU A 22 -0.93 15.12 -1.72
CA LEU A 22 -1.15 16.52 -1.39
C LEU A 22 -0.37 16.96 -0.14
N LEU A 23 -0.30 16.10 0.88
CA LEU A 23 0.46 16.37 2.10
C LEU A 23 1.97 16.50 1.81
N VAL A 24 2.54 15.63 0.97
CA VAL A 24 3.96 15.70 0.57
C VAL A 24 4.27 16.99 -0.18
N PHE A 25 3.35 17.49 -1.02
CA PHE A 25 3.53 18.78 -1.70
C PHE A 25 3.35 19.99 -0.79
N THR A 26 2.63 19.84 0.32
CA THR A 26 2.29 20.96 1.21
C THR A 26 3.25 21.05 2.40
N PHE A 27 3.71 19.91 2.88
CA PHE A 27 4.55 19.80 4.07
C PHE A 27 5.87 19.12 3.75
N ASP A 28 6.92 19.55 4.42
CA ASP A 28 8.22 18.91 4.37
C ASP A 28 8.14 17.49 4.97
N TYR A 29 8.31 16.47 4.10
CA TYR A 29 8.25 15.06 4.50
C TYR A 29 9.44 14.66 5.38
N GLU A 30 10.62 15.25 5.18
CA GLU A 30 11.83 14.91 5.91
C GLU A 30 11.89 15.54 7.31
N LYS A 31 11.02 16.51 7.57
CA LYS A 31 10.99 17.22 8.84
C LYS A 31 10.87 16.28 10.03
N GLY A 32 11.81 16.37 10.95
CA GLY A 32 11.90 15.53 12.15
C GLY A 32 12.68 14.23 11.96
N TRP A 33 13.09 13.90 10.74
CA TRP A 33 13.94 12.77 10.45
C TRP A 33 15.43 13.14 10.46
N ASP A 34 16.25 12.32 11.09
CA ASP A 34 17.66 12.17 10.79
C ASP A 34 17.81 10.94 9.88
N LEU A 35 17.89 11.17 8.58
CA LEU A 35 17.96 10.10 7.57
C LEU A 35 19.28 9.33 7.63
N SER A 36 20.34 9.90 8.21
CA SER A 36 21.63 9.23 8.35
C SER A 36 21.59 8.10 9.38
N THR A 37 20.82 8.28 10.43
CA THR A 37 20.63 7.33 11.54
C THR A 37 19.26 6.64 11.51
N LEU A 38 18.38 7.04 10.57
CA LEU A 38 16.98 6.61 10.49
C LEU A 38 16.22 6.81 11.81
N THR A 39 16.55 7.90 12.54
CA THR A 39 15.89 8.25 13.81
C THR A 39 14.95 9.43 13.62
N TYR A 40 13.82 9.41 14.33
CA TYR A 40 12.89 10.54 14.35
C TYR A 40 13.16 11.40 15.58
N VAL A 41 13.91 12.48 15.40
CA VAL A 41 14.43 13.33 16.49
C VAL A 41 13.31 14.00 17.29
N ASP A 42 12.28 14.46 16.60
CA ASP A 42 11.17 15.21 17.22
C ASP A 42 10.08 14.32 17.83
N PHE A 43 10.27 13.00 17.89
CA PHE A 43 9.19 12.06 18.26
C PHE A 43 8.53 12.40 19.61
N TRP A 44 9.30 12.85 20.57
CA TRP A 44 8.81 13.14 21.94
C TRP A 44 8.14 14.51 22.08
N THR A 45 8.06 15.30 21.01
CA THR A 45 7.23 16.50 21.00
C THR A 45 5.81 16.15 20.56
N MET A 46 4.78 16.83 21.07
CA MET A 46 3.39 16.58 20.68
C MET A 46 3.20 16.72 19.16
N ALA A 47 3.76 17.77 18.58
CA ALA A 47 3.66 18.02 17.13
C ALA A 47 4.44 16.97 16.32
N GLY A 48 5.62 16.55 16.76
CA GLY A 48 6.41 15.52 16.12
C GLY A 48 5.73 14.15 16.18
N MET A 49 5.19 13.78 17.34
CA MET A 49 4.45 12.52 17.52
C MET A 49 3.22 12.45 16.59
N VAL A 50 2.40 13.50 16.56
CA VAL A 50 1.21 13.53 15.69
C VAL A 50 1.61 13.46 14.22
N ARG A 51 2.64 14.21 13.80
CA ARG A 51 3.15 14.18 12.44
C ARG A 51 3.68 12.80 12.06
N HIS A 52 4.47 12.17 12.92
CA HIS A 52 5.02 10.84 12.71
C HIS A 52 3.91 9.79 12.57
N ILE A 53 2.88 9.81 13.41
CA ILE A 53 1.79 8.84 13.37
C ILE A 53 0.91 9.04 12.14
N ILE A 54 0.63 10.30 11.75
CA ILE A 54 -0.36 10.58 10.71
C ILE A 54 0.26 10.65 9.33
N PHE A 55 1.46 11.23 9.18
CA PHE A 55 1.97 11.69 7.88
C PHE A 55 3.33 11.08 7.50
N ASN A 56 4.38 11.32 8.29
CA ASN A 56 5.75 11.04 7.85
C ASN A 56 6.52 10.03 8.69
N GLY A 57 5.84 9.18 9.45
CA GLY A 57 6.48 8.07 10.13
C GLY A 57 6.82 6.89 9.20
N PHE A 58 7.33 5.81 9.76
CA PHE A 58 7.59 4.57 8.98
C PHE A 58 6.30 3.97 8.39
N HIS A 59 5.22 4.00 9.18
CA HIS A 59 3.92 3.46 8.79
C HIS A 59 2.82 4.44 9.20
N PRO A 60 2.79 5.65 8.60
CA PRO A 60 1.83 6.66 8.99
C PRO A 60 0.41 6.24 8.60
N VAL A 61 -0.58 6.68 9.37
CA VAL A 61 -1.99 6.37 9.09
C VAL A 61 -2.35 6.72 7.65
N ILE A 62 -1.88 7.86 7.18
CA ILE A 62 -2.00 8.26 5.77
C ILE A 62 -0.63 8.01 5.09
N PRO A 63 -0.55 7.15 4.07
CA PRO A 63 -1.61 6.46 3.32
C PRO A 63 -1.85 4.99 3.73
N TRP A 64 -1.18 4.46 4.75
CA TRP A 64 -1.17 3.04 5.08
C TRP A 64 -2.56 2.46 5.37
N LEU A 65 -3.51 3.28 5.84
CA LEU A 65 -4.91 2.88 6.01
C LEU A 65 -5.55 2.41 4.69
N ALA A 66 -5.01 2.81 3.53
CA ALA A 66 -5.47 2.33 2.23
C ALA A 66 -5.34 0.81 2.10
N PHE A 67 -4.25 0.21 2.62
CA PHE A 67 -4.08 -1.25 2.62
C PHE A 67 -5.15 -1.96 3.45
N ILE A 68 -5.57 -1.36 4.57
CA ILE A 68 -6.65 -1.90 5.40
C ILE A 68 -7.96 -1.90 4.61
N PHE A 69 -8.31 -0.82 3.92
CA PHE A 69 -9.53 -0.76 3.12
C PHE A 69 -9.52 -1.77 1.97
N ILE A 70 -8.38 -1.93 1.29
CA ILE A 70 -8.21 -2.93 0.23
C ILE A 70 -8.32 -4.35 0.81
N GLY A 71 -7.71 -4.61 1.97
CA GLY A 71 -7.83 -5.89 2.67
C GLY A 71 -9.27 -6.21 3.09
N MET A 72 -10.02 -5.21 3.57
CA MET A 72 -11.44 -5.36 3.89
C MET A 72 -12.28 -5.70 2.66
N TRP A 73 -11.98 -5.10 1.50
CA TRP A 73 -12.61 -5.45 0.24
C TRP A 73 -12.26 -6.88 -0.17
N LEU A 74 -11.00 -7.29 -0.08
CA LEU A 74 -10.56 -8.65 -0.42
C LEU A 74 -11.28 -9.70 0.47
N GLY A 75 -11.42 -9.43 1.77
CA GLY A 75 -12.10 -10.31 2.72
C GLY A 75 -13.60 -10.53 2.46
N ARG A 76 -14.20 -9.74 1.56
CA ARG A 76 -15.60 -9.88 1.14
C ARG A 76 -15.76 -10.72 -0.13
N GLN A 77 -14.64 -11.00 -0.82
CA GLN A 77 -14.70 -11.76 -2.06
C GLN A 77 -14.92 -13.25 -1.77
N ASP A 78 -15.67 -13.92 -2.64
CA ASP A 78 -15.82 -15.38 -2.53
C ASP A 78 -14.53 -16.10 -2.99
N VAL A 79 -13.52 -16.08 -2.10
CA VAL A 79 -12.24 -16.74 -2.38
C VAL A 79 -12.31 -18.27 -2.37
N LYS A 80 -13.46 -18.88 -2.06
CA LYS A 80 -13.67 -20.32 -2.21
C LYS A 80 -13.92 -20.68 -3.66
N ASP A 81 -14.54 -19.80 -4.44
CA ASP A 81 -14.70 -20.00 -5.87
C ASP A 81 -13.34 -19.89 -6.60
N ILE A 82 -12.99 -20.94 -7.34
CA ILE A 82 -11.73 -21.04 -8.07
C ILE A 82 -11.63 -19.98 -9.20
N GLN A 83 -12.76 -19.63 -9.83
CA GLN A 83 -12.76 -18.66 -10.92
C GLN A 83 -12.50 -17.26 -10.36
N MET A 84 -13.16 -16.90 -9.25
CA MET A 84 -12.94 -15.65 -8.55
C MET A 84 -11.49 -15.54 -8.07
N ARG A 85 -10.94 -16.58 -7.43
CA ARG A 85 -9.56 -16.63 -6.95
C ARG A 85 -8.56 -16.39 -8.08
N ARG A 86 -8.71 -17.10 -9.20
CA ARG A 86 -7.83 -16.93 -10.37
C ARG A 86 -7.94 -15.52 -10.98
N ARG A 87 -9.15 -14.99 -11.06
CA ARG A 87 -9.37 -13.62 -11.53
C ARG A 87 -8.66 -12.61 -10.64
N ILE A 88 -8.81 -12.71 -9.33
CA ILE A 88 -8.14 -11.84 -8.35
C ILE A 88 -6.62 -11.95 -8.52
N LEU A 89 -6.07 -13.17 -8.63
CA LEU A 89 -4.65 -13.40 -8.81
C LEU A 89 -4.12 -12.70 -10.06
N TRP A 90 -4.72 -12.96 -11.21
CA TRP A 90 -4.22 -12.38 -12.46
C TRP A 90 -4.37 -10.86 -12.50
N VAL A 91 -5.47 -10.32 -12.00
CA VAL A 91 -5.67 -8.88 -11.90
C VAL A 91 -4.63 -8.25 -10.98
N SER A 92 -4.41 -8.82 -9.79
CA SER A 92 -3.46 -8.26 -8.83
C SER A 92 -2.02 -8.32 -9.30
N VAL A 93 -1.60 -9.43 -9.95
CA VAL A 93 -0.26 -9.54 -10.57
C VAL A 93 -0.10 -8.52 -11.70
N SER A 94 -1.11 -8.39 -12.57
CA SER A 94 -1.06 -7.41 -13.66
C SER A 94 -0.99 -5.98 -13.16
N VAL A 95 -1.77 -5.64 -12.14
CA VAL A 95 -1.78 -4.30 -11.54
C VAL A 95 -0.42 -4.00 -10.90
N ALA A 96 0.15 -4.93 -10.14
CA ALA A 96 1.48 -4.76 -9.54
C ALA A 96 2.55 -4.58 -10.62
N ALA A 97 2.58 -5.44 -11.64
CA ALA A 97 3.55 -5.37 -12.72
C ALA A 97 3.43 -4.06 -13.53
N ILE A 98 2.22 -3.62 -13.82
CA ILE A 98 1.99 -2.35 -14.52
C ILE A 98 2.46 -1.17 -13.68
N ALA A 99 2.17 -1.15 -12.38
CA ALA A 99 2.61 -0.10 -11.47
C ALA A 99 4.14 -0.02 -11.39
N GLU A 100 4.84 -1.15 -11.28
CA GLU A 100 6.31 -1.21 -11.28
C GLU A 100 6.91 -0.75 -12.61
N ILE A 101 6.40 -1.24 -13.73
CA ILE A 101 6.88 -0.84 -15.07
C ILE A 101 6.66 0.66 -15.26
N LEU A 102 5.49 1.18 -14.89
CA LEU A 102 5.17 2.60 -14.99
C LEU A 102 6.10 3.43 -14.11
N SER A 103 6.36 3.00 -12.88
CA SER A 103 7.33 3.64 -11.98
C SER A 103 8.72 3.71 -12.62
N ILE A 104 9.25 2.59 -13.11
CA ILE A 104 10.57 2.53 -13.74
C ILE A 104 10.67 3.51 -14.93
N ILE A 105 9.62 3.58 -15.75
CA ILE A 105 9.59 4.49 -16.91
C ILE A 105 9.55 5.94 -16.45
N LEU A 106 8.63 6.28 -15.53
CA LEU A 106 8.41 7.66 -15.09
C LEU A 106 9.60 8.21 -14.31
N VAL A 107 10.23 7.42 -13.43
CA VAL A 107 11.45 7.81 -12.72
C VAL A 107 12.61 8.10 -13.68
N LYS A 108 12.71 7.35 -14.78
CA LYS A 108 13.72 7.61 -15.83
C LYS A 108 13.42 8.88 -16.65
N VAL A 109 12.14 9.14 -16.91
CA VAL A 109 11.71 10.34 -17.68
C VAL A 109 11.81 11.61 -16.83
N TYR A 110 11.55 11.52 -15.53
CA TYR A 110 11.59 12.63 -14.58
C TYR A 110 12.65 12.38 -13.49
N PRO A 111 13.95 12.53 -13.82
CA PRO A 111 15.02 12.25 -12.84
C PRO A 111 15.06 13.30 -11.72
N GLY A 112 15.62 12.90 -10.58
CA GLY A 112 15.77 13.77 -9.40
C GLY A 112 14.52 13.80 -8.52
N GLU A 113 14.31 14.91 -7.82
CA GLU A 113 13.21 15.06 -6.84
C GLU A 113 11.82 14.80 -7.44
N SER A 114 11.62 15.21 -8.71
CA SER A 114 10.36 14.96 -9.41
C SER A 114 10.07 13.47 -9.62
N GLY A 115 11.11 12.65 -9.71
CA GLY A 115 10.97 11.18 -9.87
C GLY A 115 10.47 10.49 -8.62
N VAL A 116 10.72 11.04 -7.44
CA VAL A 116 10.28 10.47 -6.16
C VAL A 116 8.75 10.26 -6.13
N ILE A 117 7.99 11.15 -6.77
CA ILE A 117 6.52 11.09 -6.83
C ILE A 117 6.04 9.81 -7.53
N PHE A 118 6.83 9.29 -8.47
CA PHE A 118 6.52 8.11 -9.26
C PHE A 118 7.20 6.84 -8.74
N GLY A 119 7.96 6.94 -7.64
CA GLY A 119 8.67 5.82 -7.05
C GLY A 119 7.73 4.78 -6.42
N THR A 120 8.23 3.55 -6.35
CA THR A 120 7.63 2.45 -5.57
C THR A 120 8.44 2.17 -4.30
N GLU A 121 9.17 3.17 -3.81
CA GLU A 121 9.88 3.12 -2.54
C GLU A 121 8.90 3.26 -1.37
N PRO A 122 9.19 2.63 -0.21
CA PRO A 122 8.32 2.69 0.97
C PRO A 122 8.37 4.03 1.70
N MET A 123 9.34 4.89 1.39
CA MET A 123 9.53 6.20 2.04
C MET A 123 10.00 7.24 1.02
N PRO A 124 9.14 8.19 0.68
CA PRO A 124 7.72 8.33 1.02
C PRO A 124 6.84 7.34 0.24
N PRO A 125 5.77 6.78 0.87
CA PRO A 125 4.88 5.79 0.25
C PRO A 125 3.93 6.43 -0.77
N MET A 126 4.43 6.69 -1.96
CA MET A 126 3.71 7.37 -3.04
C MET A 126 2.57 6.49 -3.62
N PRO A 127 1.62 7.05 -4.38
CA PRO A 127 0.47 6.30 -4.89
C PRO A 127 0.83 5.03 -5.67
N LEU A 128 1.91 5.04 -6.48
CA LEU A 128 2.36 3.85 -7.21
C LEU A 128 2.88 2.76 -6.27
N TYR A 129 3.56 3.14 -5.17
CA TYR A 129 3.93 2.19 -4.12
C TYR A 129 2.70 1.50 -3.51
N ILE A 130 1.65 2.26 -3.19
CA ILE A 130 0.41 1.70 -2.63
C ILE A 130 -0.24 0.71 -3.61
N VAL A 131 -0.28 1.05 -4.89
CA VAL A 131 -0.85 0.18 -5.95
C VAL A 131 -0.01 -1.08 -6.13
N ALA A 132 1.31 -0.96 -6.27
CA ALA A 132 2.23 -2.08 -6.44
C ALA A 132 2.23 -2.99 -5.21
N GLY A 133 2.33 -2.41 -4.02
CA GLY A 133 2.31 -3.14 -2.75
C GLY A 133 1.00 -3.87 -2.49
N ALA A 134 -0.14 -3.22 -2.73
CA ALA A 134 -1.46 -3.84 -2.59
C ALA A 134 -1.64 -4.99 -3.60
N GLY A 135 -1.26 -4.78 -4.87
CA GLY A 135 -1.32 -5.81 -5.89
C GLY A 135 -0.46 -7.03 -5.52
N THR A 136 0.77 -6.80 -5.09
CA THR A 136 1.69 -7.84 -4.63
C THR A 136 1.14 -8.59 -3.42
N ALA A 137 0.64 -7.89 -2.41
CA ALA A 137 0.07 -8.51 -1.21
C ALA A 137 -1.14 -9.38 -1.54
N ILE A 138 -2.07 -8.89 -2.37
CA ILE A 138 -3.24 -9.66 -2.82
C ILE A 138 -2.80 -10.89 -3.60
N ALA A 139 -1.82 -10.77 -4.50
CA ALA A 139 -1.30 -11.90 -5.26
C ALA A 139 -0.73 -12.99 -4.35
N ILE A 140 0.11 -12.62 -3.36
CA ILE A 140 0.68 -13.55 -2.40
C ILE A 140 -0.41 -14.23 -1.58
N ILE A 141 -1.36 -13.47 -1.03
CA ILE A 141 -2.50 -14.04 -0.26
C ILE A 141 -3.27 -15.03 -1.13
N THR A 142 -3.55 -14.68 -2.38
CA THR A 142 -4.32 -15.53 -3.29
C THR A 142 -3.56 -16.81 -3.66
N ILE A 143 -2.23 -16.74 -3.85
CA ILE A 143 -1.37 -17.92 -4.06
C ILE A 143 -1.42 -18.83 -2.84
N CYS A 144 -1.27 -18.27 -1.63
CA CYS A 144 -1.36 -19.04 -0.39
C CYS A 144 -2.71 -19.75 -0.25
N LEU A 145 -3.81 -19.07 -0.59
CA LEU A 145 -5.14 -19.67 -0.60
C LEU A 145 -5.24 -20.79 -1.65
N GLU A 146 -4.74 -20.59 -2.86
CA GLU A 146 -4.75 -21.63 -3.91
C GLU A 146 -3.99 -22.87 -3.46
N LEU A 147 -2.81 -22.70 -2.86
CA LEU A 147 -2.04 -23.80 -2.30
C LEU A 147 -2.76 -24.54 -1.18
N THR A 148 -3.41 -23.80 -0.28
CA THR A 148 -4.19 -24.38 0.83
C THR A 148 -5.36 -25.21 0.31
N PHE A 149 -6.09 -24.73 -0.70
CA PHE A 149 -7.20 -25.48 -1.29
C PHE A 149 -6.75 -26.68 -2.12
N ARG A 150 -5.56 -26.58 -2.75
CA ARG A 150 -5.00 -27.67 -3.57
C ARG A 150 -4.40 -28.80 -2.72
N TYR A 151 -3.84 -28.45 -1.56
CA TYR A 151 -3.16 -29.41 -0.68
C TYR A 151 -3.76 -29.43 0.74
N PRO A 152 -5.04 -29.85 0.91
CA PRO A 152 -5.74 -29.77 2.19
C PRO A 152 -5.12 -30.64 3.30
N LYS A 153 -4.29 -31.62 2.93
CA LYS A 153 -3.55 -32.50 3.87
C LYS A 153 -2.25 -31.90 4.37
N ALA A 154 -1.70 -30.91 3.71
CA ALA A 154 -0.51 -30.18 4.16
C ALA A 154 -0.91 -29.13 5.20
N ARG A 155 -1.55 -29.56 6.32
CA ARG A 155 -1.71 -28.69 7.48
C ARG A 155 -0.33 -28.45 8.07
N ILE A 156 0.27 -27.32 7.73
CA ILE A 156 1.57 -26.87 8.24
C ILE A 156 1.46 -26.37 9.69
N PHE A 157 0.21 -26.14 10.16
CA PHE A 157 -0.08 -25.76 11.55
C PHE A 157 -1.06 -26.76 12.19
N PRO A 158 -0.81 -27.15 13.44
CA PRO A 158 -1.71 -27.99 14.22
C PRO A 158 -3.04 -27.32 14.50
#